data_3c331d11fb58a6c3d61641e3f672190b
#
_entry.id   3c331d11fb58a6c3d61641e3f672190b
#
_cell.length_a   1.000
_cell.length_b   1.000
_cell.length_c   1.000
_cell.angle_alpha   90.00
_cell.angle_beta   90.00
_cell.angle_gamma   90.00
#
_symmetry.space_group_name_H-M   'P 1'
#
loop_
_entity.id
_entity.type
_entity.pdbx_description
1 polymer ?
#
loop_
_entity_poly.entity_id
_entity_poly.type
_entity_poly.pdbx_seq_one_letter_code
_entity_poly.pdbx_strand_id
1 'polypeptide(L)'
;MYNNTLKSHEVPDDWGTALITAIFKKGDKSDPGNYRPVSLTCIICKVLESIIYDHIVQHFIKNKFFSKSQYGFISKRSAALQLLNVLELWCNILDEDGVIDDINMDFQKAFDTVPHRRLLSKLQSYGIQGDTLNWIQAFLANRKQKVVINGHSSSWAKVKSGVPQGSVIAALLFVIYINDLPENIVSNLYLFADDCKFFRQIITPEDTEIMQKDLDKLHEWSKIWLLKFHPDKCVTLRISLQKQNEKHTYHLGDADLKNVEEVKDLGITVDSRLQFSNHISIKVNKANQTWGTIKRTFKNMNPYIFKKLFCAQVRSHLEYAIQFWAPYLRKDVNTMESVQRRATKYIPGFKDMSYTDRLKKLDLPTLAYRRLRGSMIEVYKIFNTYDRDISPQLTTRETSTRGHNLKIFAKTAKKMHPKHHSFHQRVMNPWNSLPASVVNSPSLDTFKNRLDKHWAGLPLKFDHNARDFDPCYIGLHYLKNYLI
;
A
#
# COMPACT_ATOMS: atom_id res chain seq x y z
N MET A 1 12.16 -32.07 -18.59
CA MET A 1 11.29 -32.10 -17.40
C MET A 1 10.06 -31.20 -17.58
N TYR A 2 10.17 -29.87 -17.67
CA TYR A 2 9.02 -28.94 -17.73
C TYR A 2 8.04 -29.23 -18.88
N ASN A 3 8.53 -29.40 -20.10
CA ASN A 3 7.67 -29.75 -21.25
C ASN A 3 6.94 -31.06 -21.06
N ASN A 4 7.54 -32.03 -20.35
CA ASN A 4 6.88 -33.31 -20.10
C ASN A 4 5.73 -33.12 -19.10
N THR A 5 5.94 -32.41 -17.97
CA THR A 5 4.88 -32.18 -16.99
C THR A 5 3.73 -31.34 -17.56
N LEU A 6 4.00 -30.41 -18.48
CA LEU A 6 2.96 -29.66 -19.19
C LEU A 6 2.14 -30.51 -20.13
N LYS A 7 2.80 -31.40 -20.89
CA LYS A 7 2.12 -32.29 -21.87
C LYS A 7 1.42 -33.48 -21.22
N SER A 8 2.05 -34.12 -20.21
CA SER A 8 1.45 -35.25 -19.49
C SER A 8 0.42 -34.80 -18.43
N HIS A 9 0.43 -33.53 -18.05
CA HIS A 9 -0.36 -33.00 -16.94
C HIS A 9 -0.06 -33.69 -15.59
N GLU A 10 1.13 -34.27 -15.46
CA GLU A 10 1.59 -34.94 -14.25
C GLU A 10 2.57 -34.02 -13.50
N VAL A 11 2.27 -33.76 -12.25
CA VAL A 11 3.14 -32.97 -11.37
C VAL A 11 3.89 -33.92 -10.44
N PRO A 12 5.24 -33.89 -10.42
CA PRO A 12 6.01 -34.74 -9.52
C PRO A 12 5.56 -34.61 -8.06
N ASP A 13 5.57 -35.67 -7.30
CA ASP A 13 5.10 -35.70 -5.91
C ASP A 13 5.78 -34.65 -5.03
N ASP A 14 7.08 -34.46 -5.21
CA ASP A 14 7.84 -33.41 -4.46
C ASP A 14 7.33 -32.00 -4.71
N TRP A 15 6.74 -31.73 -5.87
CA TRP A 15 6.16 -30.42 -6.19
C TRP A 15 4.78 -30.24 -5.54
N GLY A 16 4.10 -31.36 -5.26
CA GLY A 16 2.82 -31.40 -4.55
C GLY A 16 2.94 -31.27 -3.04
N THR A 17 4.16 -31.25 -2.48
CA THR A 17 4.37 -31.17 -1.03
C THR A 17 4.82 -29.78 -0.58
N ALA A 18 4.47 -29.42 0.67
CA ALA A 18 4.91 -28.17 1.28
C ALA A 18 5.25 -28.34 2.76
N LEU A 19 6.36 -27.72 3.18
CA LEU A 19 6.67 -27.52 4.59
C LEU A 19 6.11 -26.17 5.03
N ILE A 20 5.26 -26.18 6.06
CA ILE A 20 4.63 -24.96 6.57
C ILE A 20 5.47 -24.39 7.70
N THR A 21 5.94 -23.15 7.51
CA THR A 21 6.55 -22.34 8.58
C THR A 21 5.50 -21.42 9.17
N ALA A 22 5.25 -21.55 10.48
CA ALA A 22 4.28 -20.75 11.20
C ALA A 22 4.90 -19.39 11.59
N ILE A 23 4.49 -18.29 10.95
CA ILE A 23 4.95 -16.94 11.28
C ILE A 23 3.92 -16.27 12.18
N PHE A 24 4.35 -15.94 13.43
CA PHE A 24 3.49 -15.27 14.40
C PHE A 24 3.06 -13.88 13.91
N LYS A 25 1.77 -13.58 13.97
CA LYS A 25 1.18 -12.28 13.59
C LYS A 25 0.94 -11.37 14.79
N LYS A 26 0.09 -11.80 15.71
CA LYS A 26 -0.34 -11.04 16.90
C LYS A 26 -1.20 -11.95 17.80
N GLY A 27 -1.50 -11.49 19.01
CA GLY A 27 -2.39 -12.20 19.94
C GLY A 27 -1.65 -13.18 20.82
N ASP A 28 -2.32 -14.22 21.29
CA ASP A 28 -1.73 -15.28 22.09
C ASP A 28 -0.89 -16.22 21.21
N LYS A 29 0.32 -16.52 21.63
CA LYS A 29 1.24 -17.43 20.92
C LYS A 29 0.82 -18.89 20.99
N SER A 30 -0.05 -19.26 21.94
CA SER A 30 -0.60 -20.60 22.05
C SER A 30 -1.72 -20.89 21.03
N ASP A 31 -2.34 -19.86 20.47
CA ASP A 31 -3.39 -20.00 19.47
C ASP A 31 -2.81 -20.13 18.05
N PRO A 32 -2.99 -21.29 17.38
CA PRO A 32 -2.54 -21.47 15.99
C PRO A 32 -3.17 -20.49 15.00
N GLY A 33 -4.36 -19.93 15.27
CA GLY A 33 -5.04 -18.93 14.47
C GLY A 33 -4.26 -17.61 14.36
N ASN A 34 -3.34 -17.36 15.31
CA ASN A 34 -2.50 -16.15 15.34
C ASN A 34 -1.22 -16.26 14.50
N TYR A 35 -1.06 -17.34 13.73
CA TYR A 35 0.08 -17.55 12.85
C TYR A 35 -0.34 -17.49 11.38
N ARG A 36 0.58 -16.99 10.54
CA ARG A 36 0.48 -17.08 9.08
C ARG A 36 1.21 -18.34 8.62
N PRO A 37 0.54 -19.29 7.94
CA PRO A 37 1.21 -20.45 7.39
C PRO A 37 1.93 -20.05 6.09
N VAL A 38 3.26 -20.10 6.09
CA VAL A 38 4.05 -19.88 4.87
C VAL A 38 4.51 -21.22 4.34
N SER A 39 4.13 -21.53 3.10
CA SER A 39 4.46 -22.76 2.43
C SER A 39 5.84 -22.69 1.78
N LEU A 40 6.76 -23.50 2.23
CA LEU A 40 8.03 -23.74 1.55
C LEU A 40 7.81 -24.82 0.50
N THR A 41 7.69 -24.41 -0.76
CA THR A 41 7.46 -25.27 -1.93
C THR A 41 8.75 -25.52 -2.69
N CYS A 42 8.75 -26.55 -3.55
CA CYS A 42 9.91 -26.95 -4.36
C CYS A 42 10.41 -25.79 -5.25
N ILE A 43 11.73 -25.52 -5.22
CA ILE A 43 12.35 -24.42 -5.98
C ILE A 43 12.26 -24.67 -7.49
N ILE A 44 12.44 -25.94 -7.93
CA ILE A 44 12.37 -26.30 -9.34
C ILE A 44 10.94 -26.06 -9.87
N CYS A 45 9.91 -26.38 -9.08
CA CYS A 45 8.52 -26.07 -9.41
C CYS A 45 8.31 -24.55 -9.60
N LYS A 46 8.90 -23.70 -8.74
CA LYS A 46 8.77 -22.24 -8.85
C LYS A 46 9.30 -21.66 -10.16
N VAL A 47 10.28 -22.30 -10.79
CA VAL A 47 10.77 -21.87 -12.12
C VAL A 47 9.67 -22.09 -13.17
N LEU A 48 9.01 -23.25 -13.19
CA LEU A 48 7.89 -23.49 -14.10
C LEU A 48 6.68 -22.59 -13.76
N GLU A 49 6.38 -22.43 -12.48
CA GLU A 49 5.34 -21.49 -12.03
C GLU A 49 5.59 -20.07 -12.57
N SER A 50 6.86 -19.61 -12.62
CA SER A 50 7.19 -18.28 -13.17
C SER A 50 6.89 -18.17 -14.66
N ILE A 51 7.17 -19.21 -15.42
CA ILE A 51 6.88 -19.25 -16.87
C ILE A 51 5.36 -19.22 -17.11
N ILE A 52 4.61 -20.01 -16.35
CA ILE A 52 3.13 -20.06 -16.44
C ILE A 52 2.54 -18.72 -15.96
N TYR A 53 3.09 -18.13 -14.88
CA TYR A 53 2.71 -16.81 -14.38
C TYR A 53 2.84 -15.76 -15.48
N ASP A 54 4.00 -15.66 -16.13
CA ASP A 54 4.24 -14.68 -17.18
C ASP A 54 3.27 -14.86 -18.36
N HIS A 55 3.00 -16.10 -18.75
CA HIS A 55 2.05 -16.42 -19.81
C HIS A 55 0.62 -15.93 -19.48
N ILE A 56 0.14 -16.24 -18.27
CA ILE A 56 -1.20 -15.83 -17.82
C ILE A 56 -1.28 -14.31 -17.69
N VAL A 57 -0.26 -13.67 -17.10
CA VAL A 57 -0.23 -12.21 -16.93
C VAL A 57 -0.26 -11.50 -18.28
N GLN A 58 0.53 -11.96 -19.27
CA GLN A 58 0.50 -11.41 -20.62
C GLN A 58 -0.88 -11.55 -21.28
N HIS A 59 -1.53 -12.71 -21.12
CA HIS A 59 -2.88 -12.93 -21.61
C HIS A 59 -3.89 -11.94 -20.98
N PHE A 60 -3.83 -11.76 -19.64
CA PHE A 60 -4.70 -10.83 -18.92
C PHE A 60 -4.46 -9.36 -19.31
N ILE A 61 -3.20 -8.96 -19.49
CA ILE A 61 -2.84 -7.59 -19.93
C ILE A 61 -3.34 -7.34 -21.35
N LYS A 62 -3.08 -8.28 -22.28
CA LYS A 62 -3.49 -8.17 -23.68
C LYS A 62 -4.99 -7.98 -23.83
N ASN A 63 -5.78 -8.72 -23.06
CA ASN A 63 -7.23 -8.70 -23.11
C ASN A 63 -7.88 -7.70 -22.13
N LYS A 64 -7.08 -6.96 -21.34
CA LYS A 64 -7.55 -6.01 -20.32
C LYS A 64 -8.50 -6.64 -19.28
N PHE A 65 -8.24 -7.87 -18.90
CA PHE A 65 -9.08 -8.62 -17.96
C PHE A 65 -8.91 -8.20 -16.50
N PHE A 66 -7.75 -7.65 -16.11
CA PHE A 66 -7.57 -7.22 -14.73
C PHE A 66 -8.52 -6.08 -14.37
N SER A 67 -9.30 -6.27 -13.30
CA SER A 67 -10.15 -5.23 -12.75
C SER A 67 -9.37 -3.96 -12.44
N LYS A 68 -9.96 -2.80 -12.73
CA LYS A 68 -9.40 -1.49 -12.38
C LYS A 68 -9.36 -1.26 -10.86
N SER A 69 -10.22 -1.95 -10.12
CA SER A 69 -10.27 -1.88 -8.65
C SER A 69 -9.14 -2.64 -7.95
N GLN A 70 -8.45 -3.60 -8.62
CA GLN A 70 -7.41 -4.42 -8.00
C GLN A 70 -6.02 -3.78 -8.13
N TYR A 71 -5.36 -3.55 -7.00
CA TYR A 71 -4.00 -2.95 -6.93
C TYR A 71 -2.92 -3.94 -6.47
N GLY A 72 -3.32 -5.06 -5.86
CA GLY A 72 -2.38 -6.07 -5.35
C GLY A 72 -1.87 -7.01 -6.44
N PHE A 73 -0.58 -7.33 -6.40
CA PHE A 73 0.09 -8.32 -7.25
C PHE A 73 -0.01 -8.09 -8.78
N ILE A 74 -0.34 -6.90 -9.22
CA ILE A 74 -0.39 -6.51 -10.63
C ILE A 74 0.75 -5.53 -10.92
N SER A 75 1.48 -5.78 -12.00
CA SER A 75 2.56 -4.87 -12.45
C SER A 75 2.04 -3.46 -12.69
N LYS A 76 2.88 -2.47 -12.38
CA LYS A 76 2.55 -1.02 -12.49
C LYS A 76 1.44 -0.55 -11.55
N ARG A 77 1.04 -1.37 -10.55
CA ARG A 77 0.11 -1.03 -9.46
C ARG A 77 0.81 -1.18 -8.11
N SER A 78 0.34 -0.48 -7.09
CA SER A 78 0.94 -0.52 -5.75
C SER A 78 -0.02 -0.05 -4.66
N ALA A 79 0.26 -0.41 -3.40
CA ALA A 79 -0.49 0.08 -2.25
C ALA A 79 -0.44 1.62 -2.15
N ALA A 80 0.71 2.25 -2.43
CA ALA A 80 0.83 3.70 -2.41
C ALA A 80 -0.06 4.36 -3.47
N LEU A 81 -0.15 3.77 -4.67
CA LEU A 81 -1.01 4.25 -5.75
C LEU A 81 -2.49 4.18 -5.37
N GLN A 82 -2.94 3.03 -4.83
CA GLN A 82 -4.31 2.87 -4.34
C GLN A 82 -4.65 3.92 -3.27
N LEU A 83 -3.80 4.04 -2.27
CA LEU A 83 -3.99 4.98 -1.18
C LEU A 83 -4.07 6.43 -1.68
N LEU A 84 -3.23 6.82 -2.64
CA LEU A 84 -3.27 8.17 -3.22
C LEU A 84 -4.56 8.44 -4.00
N ASN A 85 -5.08 7.45 -4.75
CA ASN A 85 -6.37 7.58 -5.42
C ASN A 85 -7.52 7.77 -4.43
N VAL A 86 -7.56 6.95 -3.40
CA VAL A 86 -8.57 7.03 -2.35
C VAL A 86 -8.51 8.39 -1.65
N LEU A 87 -7.29 8.82 -1.25
CA LEU A 87 -7.11 10.10 -0.56
C LEU A 87 -7.55 11.30 -1.39
N GLU A 88 -7.25 11.29 -2.70
CA GLU A 88 -7.64 12.39 -3.57
C GLU A 88 -9.16 12.53 -3.65
N LEU A 89 -9.88 11.41 -3.79
CA LEU A 89 -11.35 11.41 -3.78
C LEU A 89 -11.89 11.88 -2.42
N TRP A 90 -11.38 11.37 -1.33
CA TRP A 90 -11.79 11.78 0.02
C TRP A 90 -11.53 13.27 0.27
N CYS A 91 -10.36 13.77 -0.11
CA CYS A 91 -10.05 15.19 0.04
C CYS A 91 -10.96 16.09 -0.80
N ASN A 92 -11.37 15.66 -1.99
CA ASN A 92 -12.32 16.41 -2.82
C ASN A 92 -13.70 16.49 -2.17
N ILE A 93 -14.20 15.36 -1.64
CA ILE A 93 -15.50 15.30 -0.95
C ILE A 93 -15.48 16.17 0.32
N LEU A 94 -14.44 16.06 1.13
CA LEU A 94 -14.31 16.82 2.37
C LEU A 94 -14.11 18.33 2.15
N ASP A 95 -13.52 18.75 1.03
CA ASP A 95 -13.37 20.17 0.66
C ASP A 95 -14.72 20.83 0.35
N GLU A 96 -15.76 20.02 0.06
CA GLU A 96 -17.13 20.42 -0.20
C GLU A 96 -18.08 20.11 1.00
N ASP A 97 -17.52 19.97 2.20
CA ASP A 97 -18.27 19.62 3.42
C ASP A 97 -18.99 18.26 3.36
N GLY A 98 -18.59 17.39 2.45
CA GLY A 98 -19.17 16.08 2.31
C GLY A 98 -18.81 15.14 3.47
N VAL A 99 -19.59 14.08 3.58
CA VAL A 99 -19.40 12.97 4.51
C VAL A 99 -19.12 11.71 3.73
N ILE A 100 -18.27 10.86 4.24
CA ILE A 100 -17.90 9.61 3.60
C ILE A 100 -18.13 8.48 4.60
N ASP A 101 -18.81 7.42 4.19
CA ASP A 101 -18.78 6.15 4.89
C ASP A 101 -17.83 5.21 4.15
N ASP A 102 -16.82 4.72 4.87
CA ASP A 102 -15.78 3.80 4.39
C ASP A 102 -15.90 2.46 5.11
N ILE A 103 -16.16 1.38 4.36
CA ILE A 103 -16.24 0.03 4.91
C ILE A 103 -14.99 -0.75 4.50
N ASN A 104 -14.26 -1.21 5.51
CA ASN A 104 -13.09 -2.07 5.34
C ASN A 104 -13.50 -3.51 5.64
N MET A 105 -13.23 -4.43 4.71
CA MET A 105 -13.66 -5.82 4.77
C MET A 105 -12.45 -6.76 4.78
N ASP A 106 -12.50 -7.80 5.58
CA ASP A 106 -11.46 -8.85 5.69
C ASP A 106 -12.07 -10.22 5.37
N PHE A 107 -11.41 -10.98 4.50
CA PHE A 107 -11.82 -12.36 4.22
C PHE A 107 -11.31 -13.34 5.28
N GLN A 108 -12.07 -14.41 5.52
CA GLN A 108 -11.63 -15.49 6.38
C GLN A 108 -10.61 -16.39 5.67
N LYS A 109 -9.32 -16.32 6.10
CA LYS A 109 -8.25 -17.18 5.56
C LYS A 109 -8.24 -17.22 4.02
N ALA A 110 -8.31 -16.05 3.37
CA ALA A 110 -8.55 -15.86 1.95
C ALA A 110 -7.78 -16.87 1.05
N PHE A 111 -6.46 -16.93 1.19
CA PHE A 111 -5.61 -17.82 0.38
C PHE A 111 -5.84 -19.32 0.65
N ASP A 112 -6.26 -19.69 1.87
CA ASP A 112 -6.39 -21.09 2.29
C ASP A 112 -7.77 -21.68 1.94
N THR A 113 -8.74 -20.82 1.58
CA THR A 113 -10.15 -21.23 1.39
C THR A 113 -10.62 -21.23 -0.06
N VAL A 114 -9.81 -20.78 -1.02
CA VAL A 114 -10.16 -20.76 -2.46
C VAL A 114 -10.57 -22.14 -2.95
N PRO A 115 -11.82 -22.37 -3.41
CA PRO A 115 -12.26 -23.68 -3.90
C PRO A 115 -11.67 -23.96 -5.29
N HIS A 116 -10.91 -25.04 -5.44
CA HIS A 116 -10.17 -25.37 -6.67
C HIS A 116 -11.07 -25.44 -7.90
N ARG A 117 -12.23 -26.12 -7.81
CA ARG A 117 -13.17 -26.26 -8.95
C ARG A 117 -13.64 -24.89 -9.46
N ARG A 118 -14.00 -23.99 -8.55
CA ARG A 118 -14.47 -22.64 -8.91
C ARG A 118 -13.35 -21.77 -9.47
N LEU A 119 -12.13 -21.92 -8.93
CA LEU A 119 -10.96 -21.25 -9.49
C LEU A 119 -10.69 -21.70 -10.93
N LEU A 120 -10.71 -23.01 -11.19
CA LEU A 120 -10.52 -23.55 -12.55
C LEU A 120 -11.61 -23.07 -13.50
N SER A 121 -12.88 -23.02 -13.06
CA SER A 121 -13.98 -22.46 -13.86
C SER A 121 -13.74 -20.99 -14.21
N LYS A 122 -13.26 -20.17 -13.26
CA LYS A 122 -12.91 -18.76 -13.56
C LYS A 122 -11.73 -18.64 -14.52
N LEU A 123 -10.69 -19.43 -14.35
CA LEU A 123 -9.56 -19.45 -15.30
C LEU A 123 -10.04 -19.77 -16.71
N GLN A 124 -10.92 -20.76 -16.85
CA GLN A 124 -11.49 -21.16 -18.12
C GLN A 124 -12.35 -20.05 -18.73
N SER A 125 -13.17 -19.35 -17.94
CA SER A 125 -13.98 -18.22 -18.44
C SER A 125 -13.13 -17.03 -18.92
N TYR A 126 -11.92 -16.86 -18.37
CA TYR A 126 -10.94 -15.89 -18.87
C TYR A 126 -10.10 -16.41 -20.04
N GLY A 127 -10.42 -17.59 -20.60
CA GLY A 127 -9.75 -18.13 -21.77
C GLY A 127 -8.45 -18.89 -21.48
N ILE A 128 -8.15 -19.20 -20.23
CA ILE A 128 -7.04 -20.09 -19.87
C ILE A 128 -7.51 -21.53 -20.06
N GLN A 129 -6.96 -22.23 -21.06
CA GLN A 129 -7.40 -23.55 -21.50
C GLN A 129 -6.19 -24.47 -21.80
N GLY A 130 -6.49 -25.71 -22.19
CA GLY A 130 -5.49 -26.68 -22.64
C GLY A 130 -4.47 -27.03 -21.56
N ASP A 131 -3.22 -27.23 -21.99
CA ASP A 131 -2.13 -27.72 -21.12
C ASP A 131 -1.90 -26.82 -19.91
N THR A 132 -2.05 -25.50 -20.04
CA THR A 132 -1.89 -24.55 -18.92
C THR A 132 -2.96 -24.77 -17.84
N LEU A 133 -4.22 -24.90 -18.22
CA LEU A 133 -5.30 -25.12 -17.26
C LEU A 133 -5.17 -26.50 -16.59
N ASN A 134 -4.88 -27.53 -17.39
CA ASN A 134 -4.72 -28.90 -16.91
C ASN A 134 -3.53 -29.00 -15.93
N TRP A 135 -2.42 -28.34 -16.24
CA TRP A 135 -1.27 -28.29 -15.33
C TRP A 135 -1.62 -27.58 -14.01
N ILE A 136 -2.35 -26.44 -14.04
CA ILE A 136 -2.80 -25.76 -12.82
C ILE A 136 -3.71 -26.68 -12.01
N GLN A 137 -4.60 -27.42 -12.65
CA GLN A 137 -5.46 -28.41 -11.99
C GLN A 137 -4.63 -29.48 -11.29
N ALA A 138 -3.64 -30.07 -12.00
CA ALA A 138 -2.73 -31.04 -11.42
C ALA A 138 -1.89 -30.49 -10.29
N PHE A 139 -1.38 -29.24 -10.43
CA PHE A 139 -0.60 -28.55 -9.42
C PHE A 139 -1.40 -28.30 -8.12
N LEU A 140 -2.69 -28.03 -8.20
CA LEU A 140 -3.57 -27.84 -7.05
C LEU A 140 -4.08 -29.16 -6.47
N ALA A 141 -4.13 -30.22 -7.27
CA ALA A 141 -4.63 -31.52 -6.84
C ALA A 141 -3.61 -32.27 -5.96
N ASN A 142 -4.13 -33.14 -5.11
CA ASN A 142 -3.36 -34.09 -4.30
C ASN A 142 -2.22 -33.52 -3.46
N ARG A 143 -2.22 -32.22 -3.20
CA ARG A 143 -1.20 -31.56 -2.37
C ARG A 143 -1.23 -32.07 -0.94
N LYS A 144 -0.03 -32.15 -0.33
CA LYS A 144 0.17 -32.49 1.07
C LYS A 144 1.03 -31.43 1.75
N GLN A 145 0.74 -31.20 3.02
CA GLN A 145 1.54 -30.27 3.82
C GLN A 145 1.77 -30.79 5.23
N LYS A 146 2.86 -30.38 5.84
CA LYS A 146 3.12 -30.59 7.27
C LYS A 146 3.71 -29.32 7.89
N VAL A 147 3.39 -29.07 9.15
CA VAL A 147 3.93 -27.94 9.90
C VAL A 147 5.27 -28.33 10.51
N VAL A 148 6.25 -27.41 10.43
CA VAL A 148 7.59 -27.60 11.04
C VAL A 148 7.86 -26.44 12.01
N ILE A 149 8.13 -26.78 13.29
CA ILE A 149 8.44 -25.83 14.35
C ILE A 149 9.63 -26.37 15.16
N ASN A 150 10.71 -25.60 15.27
CA ASN A 150 11.90 -25.94 16.07
C ASN A 150 12.45 -27.36 15.81
N GLY A 151 12.47 -27.78 14.55
CA GLY A 151 12.96 -29.11 14.15
C GLY A 151 11.95 -30.25 14.29
N HIS A 152 10.82 -30.05 14.92
CA HIS A 152 9.73 -31.03 15.01
C HIS A 152 8.72 -30.82 13.88
N SER A 153 8.14 -31.91 13.38
CA SER A 153 7.15 -31.85 12.29
C SER A 153 5.86 -32.59 12.66
N SER A 154 4.73 -32.04 12.21
CA SER A 154 3.45 -32.76 12.26
C SER A 154 3.41 -33.93 11.25
N SER A 155 2.36 -34.75 11.34
CA SER A 155 2.02 -35.66 10.25
C SER A 155 1.64 -34.90 8.97
N TRP A 156 1.73 -35.59 7.82
CA TRP A 156 1.28 -35.06 6.54
C TRP A 156 -0.25 -34.96 6.48
N ALA A 157 -0.76 -33.79 6.11
CA ALA A 157 -2.18 -33.52 5.90
C ALA A 157 -2.45 -33.20 4.43
N LYS A 158 -3.58 -33.68 3.88
CA LYS A 158 -4.03 -33.33 2.53
C LYS A 158 -4.57 -31.91 2.48
N VAL A 159 -4.22 -31.16 1.44
CA VAL A 159 -4.76 -29.83 1.14
C VAL A 159 -6.02 -30.01 0.30
N LYS A 160 -7.17 -29.55 0.80
CA LYS A 160 -8.48 -29.71 0.13
C LYS A 160 -8.94 -28.44 -0.60
N SER A 161 -8.39 -27.28 -0.25
CA SER A 161 -8.72 -25.97 -0.81
C SER A 161 -7.55 -25.02 -0.64
N GLY A 162 -7.65 -23.87 -1.25
CA GLY A 162 -6.66 -22.78 -1.15
C GLY A 162 -5.54 -22.87 -2.17
N VAL A 163 -4.79 -21.78 -2.21
CA VAL A 163 -3.58 -21.65 -3.03
C VAL A 163 -2.37 -21.49 -2.10
N PRO A 164 -1.24 -22.18 -2.35
CA PRO A 164 -0.15 -22.27 -1.37
C PRO A 164 0.56 -20.92 -1.17
N GLN A 165 0.47 -20.35 0.03
CA GLN A 165 1.12 -19.08 0.40
C GLN A 165 2.65 -19.24 0.38
N GLY A 166 3.29 -18.96 -0.74
CA GLY A 166 4.74 -19.11 -0.96
C GLY A 166 5.07 -19.70 -2.35
N SER A 167 4.07 -20.09 -3.11
CA SER A 167 4.14 -20.39 -4.54
C SER A 167 4.17 -19.08 -5.34
N VAL A 168 4.78 -19.10 -6.51
CA VAL A 168 4.86 -17.95 -7.42
C VAL A 168 3.51 -17.62 -8.03
N ILE A 169 2.74 -18.63 -8.44
CA ILE A 169 1.47 -18.46 -9.13
C ILE A 169 0.30 -18.17 -8.15
N ALA A 170 0.43 -18.53 -6.88
CA ALA A 170 -0.68 -18.48 -5.91
C ALA A 170 -1.32 -17.10 -5.77
N ALA A 171 -0.52 -16.03 -5.72
CA ALA A 171 -1.03 -14.68 -5.62
C ALA A 171 -1.83 -14.27 -6.87
N LEU A 172 -1.35 -14.65 -8.07
CA LEU A 172 -2.06 -14.41 -9.32
C LEU A 172 -3.39 -15.18 -9.37
N LEU A 173 -3.37 -16.44 -8.99
CA LEU A 173 -4.59 -17.28 -8.95
C LEU A 173 -5.64 -16.69 -8.01
N PHE A 174 -5.22 -16.16 -6.85
CA PHE A 174 -6.10 -15.48 -5.93
C PHE A 174 -6.68 -14.19 -6.52
N VAL A 175 -5.85 -13.34 -7.14
CA VAL A 175 -6.29 -12.11 -7.81
C VAL A 175 -7.30 -12.42 -8.92
N ILE A 176 -7.05 -13.46 -9.73
CA ILE A 176 -7.99 -13.90 -10.77
C ILE A 176 -9.30 -14.39 -10.14
N TYR A 177 -9.23 -15.08 -9.01
CA TYR A 177 -10.41 -15.61 -8.33
C TYR A 177 -11.38 -14.52 -7.88
N ILE A 178 -10.87 -13.39 -7.40
CA ILE A 178 -11.69 -12.26 -6.91
C ILE A 178 -11.88 -11.14 -7.95
N ASN A 179 -11.44 -11.34 -9.18
CA ASN A 179 -11.34 -10.28 -10.19
C ASN A 179 -12.70 -9.68 -10.58
N ASP A 180 -13.77 -10.46 -10.49
CA ASP A 180 -15.17 -10.08 -10.75
C ASP A 180 -15.91 -9.50 -9.53
N LEU A 181 -15.29 -9.50 -8.35
CA LEU A 181 -15.91 -8.98 -7.11
C LEU A 181 -16.43 -7.53 -7.25
N PRO A 182 -15.77 -6.62 -7.99
CA PRO A 182 -16.25 -5.25 -8.19
C PRO A 182 -17.44 -5.13 -9.16
N GLU A 183 -17.81 -6.19 -9.84
CA GLU A 183 -18.91 -6.14 -10.82
C GLU A 183 -20.24 -5.83 -10.11
N ASN A 184 -21.02 -4.92 -10.72
CA ASN A 184 -22.32 -4.46 -10.21
C ASN A 184 -22.27 -3.70 -8.86
N ILE A 185 -21.10 -3.29 -8.38
CA ILE A 185 -20.95 -2.41 -7.23
C ILE A 185 -20.93 -0.96 -7.71
N VAL A 186 -21.83 -0.14 -7.17
CA VAL A 186 -21.99 1.28 -7.55
C VAL A 186 -21.06 2.18 -6.75
N SER A 187 -20.79 1.82 -5.51
CA SER A 187 -19.86 2.53 -4.61
C SER A 187 -18.39 2.36 -5.06
N ASN A 188 -17.51 3.25 -4.64
CA ASN A 188 -16.09 3.17 -4.99
C ASN A 188 -15.43 1.98 -4.28
N LEU A 189 -15.09 0.93 -5.01
CA LEU A 189 -14.50 -0.30 -4.47
C LEU A 189 -13.03 -0.42 -4.88
N TYR A 190 -12.17 -0.73 -3.90
CA TYR A 190 -10.73 -0.91 -4.04
C TYR A 190 -10.28 -2.21 -3.41
N LEU A 191 -9.41 -2.93 -4.10
CA LEU A 191 -8.86 -4.22 -3.69
C LEU A 191 -7.33 -4.16 -3.64
N PHE A 192 -6.75 -4.73 -2.61
CA PHE A 192 -5.32 -5.04 -2.56
C PHE A 192 -5.15 -6.49 -2.13
N ALA A 193 -5.14 -7.40 -3.09
CA ALA A 193 -5.30 -8.83 -2.85
C ALA A 193 -6.59 -9.09 -2.04
N ASP A 194 -6.45 -9.65 -0.83
CA ASP A 194 -7.56 -9.96 0.08
C ASP A 194 -8.08 -8.75 0.89
N ASP A 195 -7.32 -7.66 0.96
CA ASP A 195 -7.82 -6.43 1.57
C ASP A 195 -8.85 -5.77 0.64
N CYS A 196 -10.09 -5.66 1.10
CA CYS A 196 -11.21 -5.08 0.36
C CYS A 196 -11.73 -3.84 1.11
N LYS A 197 -11.88 -2.76 0.38
CA LYS A 197 -12.40 -1.48 0.88
C LYS A 197 -13.40 -0.93 -0.12
N PHE A 198 -14.53 -0.43 0.37
CA PHE A 198 -15.39 0.39 -0.47
C PHE A 198 -15.97 1.55 0.32
N PHE A 199 -16.21 2.67 -0.37
CA PHE A 199 -16.74 3.87 0.26
C PHE A 199 -17.68 4.62 -0.68
N ARG A 200 -18.51 5.45 -0.06
CA ARG A 200 -19.42 6.34 -0.76
C ARG A 200 -19.51 7.68 -0.05
N GLN A 201 -19.66 8.76 -0.82
CA GLN A 201 -20.10 10.04 -0.29
C GLN A 201 -21.55 9.90 0.14
N ILE A 202 -21.87 10.32 1.37
CA ILE A 202 -23.24 10.33 1.91
C ILE A 202 -23.75 11.76 1.85
N ILE A 203 -24.69 12.00 0.98
CA ILE A 203 -25.38 13.30 0.79
C ILE A 203 -26.81 13.17 1.32
N THR A 204 -27.46 12.07 1.01
CA THR A 204 -28.84 11.78 1.36
C THR A 204 -28.99 10.40 2.02
N PRO A 205 -30.11 10.10 2.69
CA PRO A 205 -30.35 8.75 3.23
C PRO A 205 -30.29 7.65 2.18
N GLU A 206 -30.66 7.92 0.94
CA GLU A 206 -30.64 6.96 -0.17
C GLU A 206 -29.20 6.50 -0.47
N ASP A 207 -28.18 7.33 -0.21
CA ASP A 207 -26.78 6.93 -0.38
C ASP A 207 -26.39 5.80 0.60
N THR A 208 -26.92 5.80 1.82
CA THR A 208 -26.70 4.71 2.77
C THR A 208 -27.39 3.43 2.33
N GLU A 209 -28.59 3.51 1.74
CA GLU A 209 -29.28 2.36 1.18
C GLU A 209 -28.53 1.77 -0.03
N ILE A 210 -27.99 2.61 -0.91
CA ILE A 210 -27.17 2.15 -2.03
C ILE A 210 -25.94 1.41 -1.52
N MET A 211 -25.30 1.96 -0.49
CA MET A 211 -24.11 1.36 0.10
C MET A 211 -24.45 0.02 0.79
N GLN A 212 -25.61 -0.08 1.46
CA GLN A 212 -26.09 -1.33 2.00
C GLN A 212 -26.37 -2.37 0.90
N LYS A 213 -27.04 -1.99 -0.18
CA LYS A 213 -27.31 -2.86 -1.34
C LYS A 213 -26.01 -3.38 -1.96
N ASP A 214 -24.95 -2.56 -2.03
CA ASP A 214 -23.64 -2.99 -2.51
C ASP A 214 -23.00 -3.99 -1.54
N LEU A 215 -23.14 -3.78 -0.22
CA LEU A 215 -22.68 -4.71 0.79
C LEU A 215 -23.39 -6.06 0.70
N ASP A 216 -24.70 -6.06 0.44
CA ASP A 216 -25.51 -7.26 0.23
C ASP A 216 -25.04 -8.05 -1.00
N LYS A 217 -24.73 -7.36 -2.12
CA LYS A 217 -24.16 -7.99 -3.31
C LYS A 217 -22.79 -8.64 -3.03
N LEU A 218 -21.91 -7.95 -2.29
CA LEU A 218 -20.63 -8.50 -1.87
C LEU A 218 -20.82 -9.74 -0.98
N HIS A 219 -21.80 -9.71 -0.09
CA HIS A 219 -22.14 -10.86 0.75
C HIS A 219 -22.66 -12.05 -0.08
N GLU A 220 -23.56 -11.81 -1.05
CA GLU A 220 -24.06 -12.86 -1.95
C GLU A 220 -22.91 -13.41 -2.84
N TRP A 221 -22.06 -12.55 -3.38
CA TRP A 221 -20.86 -13.00 -4.11
C TRP A 221 -20.02 -13.94 -3.25
N SER A 222 -19.84 -13.61 -1.97
CA SER A 222 -19.04 -14.40 -1.03
C SER A 222 -19.66 -15.79 -0.77
N LYS A 223 -20.99 -15.91 -0.76
CA LYS A 223 -21.72 -17.19 -0.65
C LYS A 223 -21.59 -18.01 -1.93
N ILE A 224 -21.78 -17.38 -3.10
CA ILE A 224 -21.69 -18.04 -4.40
C ILE A 224 -20.27 -18.59 -4.61
N TRP A 225 -19.25 -17.79 -4.32
CA TRP A 225 -17.85 -18.16 -4.55
C TRP A 225 -17.18 -18.85 -3.36
N LEU A 226 -17.90 -19.09 -2.25
CA LEU A 226 -17.42 -19.74 -1.02
C LEU A 226 -16.16 -19.09 -0.44
N LEU A 227 -16.00 -17.79 -0.60
CA LEU A 227 -14.95 -16.99 0.01
C LEU A 227 -15.56 -16.02 1.02
N LYS A 228 -15.69 -16.47 2.27
CA LYS A 228 -16.44 -15.77 3.30
C LYS A 228 -15.69 -14.57 3.85
N PHE A 229 -16.40 -13.47 4.07
CA PHE A 229 -15.93 -12.36 4.89
C PHE A 229 -15.93 -12.73 6.38
N HIS A 230 -15.11 -12.01 7.15
CA HIS A 230 -15.04 -12.15 8.62
C HIS A 230 -15.80 -10.98 9.27
N PRO A 231 -17.06 -11.14 9.69
CA PRO A 231 -17.88 -10.00 10.15
C PRO A 231 -17.22 -9.18 11.27
N ASP A 232 -16.62 -9.84 12.27
CA ASP A 232 -15.98 -9.16 13.42
C ASP A 232 -14.77 -8.30 13.03
N LYS A 233 -14.22 -8.45 11.82
CA LYS A 233 -13.11 -7.66 11.32
C LYS A 233 -13.53 -6.65 10.26
N CYS A 234 -14.76 -6.77 9.76
CA CYS A 234 -15.35 -5.77 8.89
C CYS A 234 -15.82 -4.59 9.73
N VAL A 235 -15.40 -3.39 9.37
CA VAL A 235 -15.68 -2.19 10.17
C VAL A 235 -16.04 -1.01 9.27
N THR A 236 -16.83 -0.10 9.82
CA THR A 236 -17.22 1.16 9.17
C THR A 236 -16.48 2.32 9.81
N LEU A 237 -15.84 3.15 9.00
CA LEU A 237 -15.23 4.43 9.39
C LEU A 237 -16.00 5.58 8.73
N ARG A 238 -16.64 6.44 9.51
CA ARG A 238 -17.20 7.69 8.99
C ARG A 238 -16.15 8.78 8.99
N ILE A 239 -15.90 9.35 7.81
CA ILE A 239 -14.91 10.41 7.60
C ILE A 239 -15.65 11.72 7.34
N SER A 240 -15.46 12.71 8.22
CA SER A 240 -16.09 14.03 8.13
C SER A 240 -15.33 15.07 8.94
N LEU A 241 -15.36 16.33 8.47
CA LEU A 241 -14.83 17.47 9.23
C LEU A 241 -15.88 18.11 10.15
N GLN A 242 -17.15 17.78 9.94
CA GLN A 242 -18.26 18.28 10.72
C GLN A 242 -18.44 17.44 12.00
N LYS A 243 -19.04 18.07 13.04
CA LYS A 243 -19.56 17.33 14.19
C LYS A 243 -20.83 16.62 13.74
N GLN A 244 -20.80 15.32 13.63
CA GLN A 244 -21.97 14.50 13.30
C GLN A 244 -22.36 13.63 14.50
N ASN A 245 -23.64 13.65 14.82
CA ASN A 245 -24.17 12.91 15.95
C ASN A 245 -24.70 11.52 15.58
N GLU A 246 -25.04 11.29 14.29
CA GLU A 246 -25.63 10.03 13.86
C GLU A 246 -24.68 9.28 12.90
N LYS A 247 -24.40 8.02 13.25
CA LYS A 247 -23.67 7.06 12.41
C LYS A 247 -24.65 5.99 11.97
N HIS A 248 -24.70 5.73 10.68
CA HIS A 248 -25.49 4.64 10.14
C HIS A 248 -24.84 3.30 10.53
N THR A 249 -25.65 2.28 10.82
CA THR A 249 -25.20 0.91 11.06
C THR A 249 -25.44 0.10 9.80
N TYR A 250 -24.38 -0.43 9.21
CA TYR A 250 -24.44 -1.33 8.06
C TYR A 250 -24.44 -2.78 8.52
N HIS A 251 -25.03 -3.68 7.73
CA HIS A 251 -25.18 -5.10 8.05
C HIS A 251 -24.50 -5.97 7.00
N LEU A 252 -23.69 -6.93 7.42
CA LEU A 252 -23.10 -7.95 6.54
C LEU A 252 -23.81 -9.30 6.82
N GLY A 253 -24.83 -9.62 6.04
CA GLY A 253 -25.79 -10.66 6.39
C GLY A 253 -26.52 -10.31 7.68
N ASP A 254 -26.46 -11.19 8.69
CA ASP A 254 -27.13 -10.99 9.99
C ASP A 254 -26.25 -10.23 11.01
N ALA A 255 -25.03 -9.82 10.63
CA ALA A 255 -24.09 -9.20 11.54
C ALA A 255 -23.97 -7.69 11.31
N ASP A 256 -24.11 -6.91 12.38
CA ASP A 256 -23.91 -5.47 12.38
C ASP A 256 -22.42 -5.15 12.26
N LEU A 257 -22.06 -4.24 11.34
CA LEU A 257 -20.70 -3.74 11.23
C LEU A 257 -20.40 -2.71 12.32
N LYS A 258 -19.24 -2.89 12.94
CA LYS A 258 -18.80 -2.02 14.02
C LYS A 258 -18.34 -0.65 13.49
N ASN A 259 -18.94 0.43 13.99
CA ASN A 259 -18.46 1.77 13.75
C ASN A 259 -17.19 2.04 14.57
N VAL A 260 -16.12 2.51 13.89
CA VAL A 260 -14.83 2.83 14.52
C VAL A 260 -14.42 4.26 14.24
N GLU A 261 -13.52 4.82 15.08
CA GLU A 261 -12.93 6.16 14.86
C GLU A 261 -11.62 6.10 14.05
N GLU A 262 -11.03 4.92 14.01
CA GLU A 262 -9.78 4.66 13.28
C GLU A 262 -9.79 3.25 12.71
N VAL A 263 -9.23 3.10 11.52
CA VAL A 263 -9.04 1.80 10.87
C VAL A 263 -7.60 1.64 10.38
N LYS A 264 -7.11 0.41 10.39
CA LYS A 264 -5.82 0.09 9.78
C LYS A 264 -6.02 -0.40 8.36
N ASP A 265 -5.61 0.42 7.40
CA ASP A 265 -5.69 0.14 5.96
C ASP A 265 -4.29 0.10 5.35
N LEU A 266 -3.94 -1.00 4.67
CA LEU A 266 -2.63 -1.22 4.02
C LEU A 266 -1.42 -0.81 4.88
N GLY A 267 -1.51 -1.05 6.19
CA GLY A 267 -0.45 -0.73 7.14
C GLY A 267 -0.42 0.70 7.68
N ILE A 268 -1.42 1.52 7.31
CA ILE A 268 -1.62 2.89 7.79
C ILE A 268 -2.84 2.93 8.70
N THR A 269 -2.77 3.65 9.81
CA THR A 269 -3.93 3.97 10.65
C THR A 269 -4.56 5.24 10.11
N VAL A 270 -5.79 5.14 9.62
CA VAL A 270 -6.60 6.23 9.08
C VAL A 270 -7.62 6.64 10.14
N ASP A 271 -7.68 7.92 10.46
CA ASP A 271 -8.64 8.48 11.40
C ASP A 271 -9.77 9.21 10.68
N SER A 272 -10.90 9.40 11.38
CA SER A 272 -12.13 10.03 10.86
C SER A 272 -11.97 11.48 10.36
N ARG A 273 -10.82 12.11 10.61
CA ARG A 273 -10.49 13.49 10.17
C ARG A 273 -9.30 13.58 9.23
N LEU A 274 -8.68 12.46 8.85
CA LEU A 274 -7.47 12.38 8.03
C LEU A 274 -6.29 13.19 8.59
N GLN A 275 -6.13 13.23 9.92
CA GLN A 275 -5.02 13.96 10.58
C GLN A 275 -3.74 13.13 10.67
N PHE A 276 -3.85 11.82 10.73
CA PHE A 276 -2.76 10.85 10.82
C PHE A 276 -1.83 11.01 12.04
N SER A 277 -2.12 11.87 13.01
CA SER A 277 -1.25 12.10 14.18
C SER A 277 -1.03 10.83 15.01
N ASN A 278 -2.07 9.97 15.16
CA ASN A 278 -1.94 8.68 15.84
C ASN A 278 -1.06 7.72 15.03
N HIS A 279 -1.27 7.63 13.71
CA HIS A 279 -0.40 6.84 12.84
C HIS A 279 1.08 7.23 12.99
N ILE A 280 1.36 8.54 12.96
CA ILE A 280 2.71 9.09 13.11
C ILE A 280 3.31 8.65 14.45
N SER A 281 2.56 8.76 15.54
CA SER A 281 2.98 8.32 16.87
C SER A 281 3.32 6.83 16.92
N ILE A 282 2.46 5.98 16.33
CA ILE A 282 2.68 4.54 16.22
C ILE A 282 3.99 4.23 15.45
N LYS A 283 4.22 4.91 14.31
CA LYS A 283 5.41 4.68 13.49
C LYS A 283 6.69 5.19 14.15
N VAL A 284 6.63 6.33 14.80
CA VAL A 284 7.74 6.88 15.59
C VAL A 284 8.11 5.94 16.75
N ASN A 285 7.12 5.43 17.47
CA ASN A 285 7.35 4.46 18.54
C ASN A 285 7.99 3.17 18.01
N LYS A 286 7.51 2.64 16.87
CA LYS A 286 8.11 1.47 16.24
C LYS A 286 9.55 1.71 15.79
N ALA A 287 9.81 2.86 15.18
CA ALA A 287 11.16 3.26 14.78
C ALA A 287 12.10 3.38 15.99
N ASN A 288 11.63 3.95 17.11
CA ASN A 288 12.40 4.05 18.36
C ASN A 288 12.66 2.67 18.99
N GLN A 289 11.68 1.75 18.98
CA GLN A 289 11.87 0.36 19.45
C GLN A 289 12.93 -0.36 18.63
N THR A 290 12.85 -0.26 17.29
CA THR A 290 13.83 -0.84 16.37
C THR A 290 15.23 -0.26 16.63
N TRP A 291 15.31 1.07 16.75
CA TRP A 291 16.57 1.73 17.11
C TRP A 291 17.11 1.26 18.47
N GLY A 292 16.25 1.11 19.47
CA GLY A 292 16.62 0.57 20.79
C GLY A 292 17.21 -0.84 20.72
N THR A 293 16.67 -1.69 19.85
CA THR A 293 17.22 -3.05 19.61
C THR A 293 18.58 -2.98 18.94
N ILE A 294 18.73 -2.19 17.87
CA ILE A 294 20.01 -1.99 17.18
C ILE A 294 21.08 -1.50 18.17
N LYS A 295 20.74 -0.50 18.99
CA LYS A 295 21.65 0.06 20.01
C LYS A 295 22.12 -0.97 21.02
N ARG A 296 21.27 -1.92 21.43
CA ARG A 296 21.64 -2.99 22.38
C ARG A 296 22.53 -4.04 21.71
N THR A 297 22.28 -4.34 20.46
CA THR A 297 23.00 -5.39 19.71
C THR A 297 24.38 -4.93 19.25
N PHE A 298 24.48 -3.67 18.75
CA PHE A 298 25.71 -3.13 18.17
C PHE A 298 26.36 -2.10 19.12
N LYS A 299 27.35 -2.53 19.89
CA LYS A 299 28.05 -1.64 20.85
C LYS A 299 29.01 -0.66 20.13
N ASN A 300 29.70 -1.11 19.09
CA ASN A 300 30.66 -0.31 18.33
C ASN A 300 29.98 0.28 17.07
N MET A 301 29.40 1.45 17.20
CA MET A 301 28.62 2.11 16.15
C MET A 301 29.47 3.17 15.44
N ASN A 302 30.13 2.82 14.34
CA ASN A 302 30.76 3.80 13.47
C ASN A 302 29.74 4.45 12.49
N PRO A 303 30.09 5.57 11.84
CA PRO A 303 29.18 6.26 10.92
C PRO A 303 28.66 5.40 9.76
N TYR A 304 29.46 4.49 9.23
CA TYR A 304 29.08 3.60 8.14
C TYR A 304 28.03 2.57 8.57
N ILE A 305 28.29 1.85 9.68
CA ILE A 305 27.37 0.86 10.25
C ILE A 305 26.06 1.54 10.64
N PHE A 306 26.15 2.71 11.31
CA PHE A 306 24.97 3.51 11.66
C PHE A 306 24.11 3.80 10.44
N LYS A 307 24.69 4.39 9.39
CA LYS A 307 23.96 4.78 8.18
C LYS A 307 23.25 3.59 7.55
N LYS A 308 23.91 2.44 7.45
CA LYS A 308 23.32 1.20 6.89
C LYS A 308 22.14 0.71 7.72
N LEU A 309 22.33 0.51 9.03
CA LEU A 309 21.29 -0.02 9.91
C LEU A 309 20.12 0.96 10.08
N PHE A 310 20.40 2.24 10.29
CA PHE A 310 19.37 3.26 10.45
C PHE A 310 18.51 3.39 9.18
N CYS A 311 19.14 3.49 8.01
CA CYS A 311 18.41 3.63 6.75
C CYS A 311 17.56 2.39 6.42
N ALA A 312 18.08 1.18 6.64
CA ALA A 312 17.37 -0.04 6.29
C ALA A 312 16.26 -0.41 7.28
N GLN A 313 16.50 -0.27 8.59
CA GLN A 313 15.64 -0.82 9.62
C GLN A 313 14.76 0.24 10.31
N VAL A 314 15.30 1.43 10.59
CA VAL A 314 14.59 2.45 11.38
C VAL A 314 13.80 3.41 10.47
N ARG A 315 14.48 3.96 9.46
CA ARG A 315 13.91 4.96 8.57
C ARG A 315 12.78 4.40 7.71
N SER A 316 12.82 3.12 7.36
CA SER A 316 11.76 2.43 6.61
C SER A 316 10.39 2.53 7.29
N HIS A 317 10.32 2.54 8.63
CA HIS A 317 9.08 2.75 9.37
C HIS A 317 8.51 4.16 9.20
N LEU A 318 9.36 5.16 8.93
CA LEU A 318 9.00 6.58 8.81
C LEU A 318 8.73 7.01 7.36
N GLU A 319 9.05 6.15 6.38
CA GLU A 319 8.95 6.48 4.96
C GLU A 319 7.91 5.66 4.19
N TYR A 320 7.41 4.53 4.75
CA TYR A 320 6.44 3.69 4.06
C TYR A 320 5.16 4.47 3.72
N ALA A 321 4.81 4.55 2.44
CA ALA A 321 3.64 5.25 1.89
C ALA A 321 3.46 6.70 2.42
N ILE A 322 4.58 7.38 2.72
CA ILE A 322 4.61 8.73 3.31
C ILE A 322 3.87 9.76 2.46
N GLN A 323 3.70 9.50 1.16
CA GLN A 323 2.95 10.36 0.25
C GLN A 323 1.48 10.46 0.63
N PHE A 324 0.91 9.42 1.22
CA PHE A 324 -0.47 9.37 1.69
C PHE A 324 -0.67 10.16 3.00
N TRP A 325 0.17 9.91 4.01
CA TRP A 325 0.00 10.43 5.37
C TRP A 325 1.02 11.49 5.79
N ALA A 326 1.67 12.15 4.82
CA ALA A 326 2.73 13.13 5.11
C ALA A 326 2.29 14.15 6.17
N PRO A 327 3.05 14.33 7.27
CA PRO A 327 2.69 15.25 8.33
C PRO A 327 2.68 16.69 7.83
N TYR A 328 1.62 17.41 8.16
CA TYR A 328 1.47 18.84 7.90
C TYR A 328 1.51 19.66 9.20
N LEU A 329 1.22 19.05 10.35
CA LEU A 329 1.34 19.71 11.64
C LEU A 329 2.81 19.76 12.09
N ARG A 330 3.27 20.92 12.51
CA ARG A 330 4.67 21.13 12.95
C ARG A 330 5.08 20.19 14.09
N LYS A 331 4.17 19.91 15.02
CA LYS A 331 4.39 18.93 16.11
C LYS A 331 4.77 17.57 15.58
N ASP A 332 4.07 17.09 14.54
CA ASP A 332 4.26 15.74 13.97
C ASP A 332 5.54 15.66 13.13
N VAL A 333 5.84 16.71 12.35
CA VAL A 333 7.12 16.86 11.64
C VAL A 333 8.29 16.78 12.62
N ASN A 334 8.23 17.53 13.71
CA ASN A 334 9.28 17.55 14.74
C ASN A 334 9.40 16.21 15.47
N THR A 335 8.27 15.55 15.72
CA THR A 335 8.23 14.22 16.36
C THR A 335 8.93 13.19 15.50
N MET A 336 8.68 13.16 14.20
CA MET A 336 9.37 12.27 13.27
C MET A 336 10.87 12.57 13.21
N GLU A 337 11.25 13.83 13.00
CA GLU A 337 12.65 14.25 12.88
C GLU A 337 13.44 13.97 14.16
N SER A 338 12.76 13.98 15.33
CA SER A 338 13.37 13.69 16.62
C SER A 338 13.98 12.28 16.69
N VAL A 339 13.44 11.31 15.96
CA VAL A 339 13.99 9.94 15.89
C VAL A 339 15.41 9.99 15.32
N GLN A 340 15.59 10.63 14.16
CA GLN A 340 16.89 10.76 13.50
C GLN A 340 17.84 11.63 14.31
N ARG A 341 17.33 12.73 14.88
CA ARG A 341 18.13 13.65 15.72
C ARG A 341 18.71 12.93 16.94
N ARG A 342 17.91 12.11 17.63
CA ARG A 342 18.38 11.31 18.79
C ARG A 342 19.33 10.20 18.37
N ALA A 343 19.00 9.48 17.30
CA ALA A 343 19.82 8.35 16.84
C ALA A 343 21.23 8.80 16.42
N THR A 344 21.38 9.91 15.70
CA THR A 344 22.68 10.43 15.25
C THR A 344 23.61 10.85 16.39
N LYS A 345 23.08 11.20 17.57
CA LYS A 345 23.89 11.50 18.76
C LYS A 345 24.62 10.29 19.35
N TYR A 346 24.19 9.09 19.01
CA TYR A 346 24.77 7.86 19.56
C TYR A 346 26.13 7.48 18.95
N ILE A 347 26.48 8.08 17.81
CA ILE A 347 27.74 7.82 17.14
C ILE A 347 28.87 8.47 17.94
N PRO A 348 29.97 7.75 18.25
CA PRO A 348 31.11 8.31 18.96
C PRO A 348 31.63 9.60 18.28
N GLY A 349 31.85 10.65 19.06
CA GLY A 349 32.31 11.97 18.59
C GLY A 349 31.24 12.85 17.95
N PHE A 350 29.94 12.44 17.96
CA PHE A 350 28.86 13.22 17.38
C PHE A 350 27.97 13.92 18.42
N LYS A 351 28.14 13.62 19.70
CA LYS A 351 27.27 14.08 20.79
C LYS A 351 27.17 15.60 20.86
N ASP A 352 28.31 16.31 20.74
CA ASP A 352 28.42 17.75 20.90
C ASP A 352 28.30 18.53 19.59
N MET A 353 28.18 17.84 18.46
CA MET A 353 27.94 18.46 17.16
C MET A 353 26.49 18.93 17.02
N SER A 354 26.26 20.03 16.30
CA SER A 354 24.91 20.44 15.90
C SER A 354 24.21 19.34 15.07
N TYR A 355 22.88 19.35 15.05
CA TYR A 355 22.18 18.33 14.27
C TYR A 355 22.50 18.44 12.77
N THR A 356 22.55 19.65 12.23
CA THR A 356 22.91 19.94 10.84
C THR A 356 24.31 19.42 10.51
N ASP A 357 25.31 19.63 11.39
CA ASP A 357 26.68 19.16 11.13
C ASP A 357 26.78 17.64 11.18
N ARG A 358 26.04 16.99 12.09
CA ARG A 358 25.93 15.52 12.08
C ARG A 358 25.37 14.99 10.78
N LEU A 359 24.31 15.62 10.26
CA LEU A 359 23.70 15.22 8.99
C LEU A 359 24.66 15.41 7.81
N LYS A 360 25.36 16.55 7.76
CA LYS A 360 26.38 16.81 6.72
C LYS A 360 27.51 15.77 6.78
N LYS A 361 28.05 15.51 7.97
CA LYS A 361 29.15 14.53 8.16
C LYS A 361 28.75 13.10 7.80
N LEU A 362 27.47 12.74 7.98
CA LEU A 362 26.91 11.44 7.62
C LEU A 362 26.46 11.38 6.16
N ASP A 363 26.38 12.51 5.47
CA ASP A 363 25.62 12.65 4.23
C ASP A 363 24.25 11.98 4.36
N LEU A 364 23.51 12.35 5.41
CA LEU A 364 22.20 11.83 5.76
C LEU A 364 21.18 12.96 5.70
N PRO A 365 20.34 13.02 4.66
CA PRO A 365 19.35 14.08 4.52
C PRO A 365 18.31 14.05 5.65
N THR A 366 17.69 15.22 5.91
CA THR A 366 16.52 15.31 6.81
C THR A 366 15.38 14.44 6.33
N LEU A 367 14.50 14.01 7.25
CA LEU A 367 13.28 13.29 6.88
C LEU A 367 12.32 14.19 6.06
N ALA A 368 12.35 15.51 6.29
CA ALA A 368 11.59 16.47 5.51
C ALA A 368 12.05 16.47 4.02
N TYR A 369 13.35 16.59 3.75
CA TYR A 369 13.90 16.46 2.40
C TYR A 369 13.54 15.11 1.76
N ARG A 370 13.64 14.04 2.52
CA ARG A 370 13.32 12.68 2.05
C ARG A 370 11.85 12.54 1.60
N ARG A 371 10.92 13.13 2.35
CA ARG A 371 9.49 13.17 1.99
C ARG A 371 9.27 13.93 0.69
N LEU A 372 9.87 15.11 0.57
CA LEU A 372 9.78 15.93 -0.64
C LEU A 372 10.32 15.18 -1.86
N ARG A 373 11.54 14.65 -1.74
CA ARG A 373 12.18 13.83 -2.79
C ARG A 373 11.32 12.62 -3.17
N GLY A 374 10.80 11.89 -2.19
CA GLY A 374 9.92 10.74 -2.41
C GLY A 374 8.63 11.13 -3.14
N SER A 375 8.07 12.30 -2.84
CA SER A 375 6.89 12.82 -3.54
C SER A 375 7.18 13.15 -5.01
N MET A 376 8.34 13.72 -5.34
CA MET A 376 8.74 13.95 -6.74
C MET A 376 8.95 12.66 -7.51
N ILE A 377 9.55 11.66 -6.87
CA ILE A 377 9.70 10.32 -7.45
C ILE A 377 8.32 9.71 -7.75
N GLU A 378 7.35 9.88 -6.86
CA GLU A 378 6.00 9.36 -7.06
C GLU A 378 5.28 10.09 -8.21
N VAL A 379 5.42 11.41 -8.31
CA VAL A 379 4.90 12.19 -9.46
C VAL A 379 5.50 11.68 -10.77
N TYR A 380 6.83 11.47 -10.82
CA TYR A 380 7.46 10.91 -12.01
C TYR A 380 6.90 9.54 -12.40
N LYS A 381 6.65 8.66 -11.41
CA LYS A 381 6.05 7.34 -11.66
C LYS A 381 4.61 7.45 -12.17
N ILE A 382 3.81 8.38 -11.64
CA ILE A 382 2.43 8.64 -12.10
C ILE A 382 2.43 9.00 -13.58
N PHE A 383 3.36 9.83 -14.02
CA PHE A 383 3.42 10.22 -15.44
C PHE A 383 4.04 9.17 -16.37
N ASN A 384 4.98 8.34 -15.87
CA ASN A 384 5.84 7.53 -16.75
C ASN A 384 5.81 6.02 -16.49
N THR A 385 5.34 5.56 -15.33
CA THR A 385 5.52 4.16 -14.93
C THR A 385 4.21 3.44 -14.64
N TYR A 386 3.31 4.09 -13.92
CA TYR A 386 2.06 3.47 -13.52
C TYR A 386 1.05 3.33 -14.66
N ASP A 387 0.08 2.47 -14.47
CA ASP A 387 -1.06 2.33 -15.35
C ASP A 387 -1.90 3.63 -15.32
N ARG A 388 -2.02 4.27 -16.48
CA ARG A 388 -2.71 5.58 -16.60
C ARG A 388 -4.19 5.52 -16.26
N ASP A 389 -4.84 4.39 -16.55
CA ASP A 389 -6.28 4.22 -16.33
C ASP A 389 -6.67 4.21 -14.86
N ILE A 390 -5.70 3.92 -13.98
CA ILE A 390 -5.91 3.80 -12.54
C ILE A 390 -5.04 4.76 -11.70
N SER A 391 -4.22 5.59 -12.36
CA SER A 391 -3.36 6.56 -11.66
C SER A 391 -4.16 7.81 -11.25
N PRO A 392 -3.78 8.49 -10.14
CA PRO A 392 -4.33 9.78 -9.79
C PRO A 392 -4.20 10.75 -10.97
N GLN A 393 -5.29 11.40 -11.32
CA GLN A 393 -5.32 12.35 -12.43
C GLN A 393 -4.69 13.67 -11.99
N LEU A 394 -3.38 13.77 -12.10
CA LEU A 394 -2.68 15.04 -11.92
C LEU A 394 -3.03 15.95 -13.10
N THR A 395 -3.86 16.96 -12.86
CA THR A 395 -4.28 17.89 -13.92
C THR A 395 -3.06 18.61 -14.50
N THR A 396 -2.81 18.44 -15.78
CA THR A 396 -1.78 19.17 -16.53
C THR A 396 -2.42 20.17 -17.48
N ARG A 397 -1.75 21.28 -17.74
CA ARG A 397 -2.13 22.23 -18.79
C ARG A 397 -0.94 22.44 -19.71
N GLU A 398 -1.19 22.48 -21.00
CA GLU A 398 -0.21 22.99 -21.94
C GLU A 398 0.03 24.47 -21.63
N THR A 399 1.24 24.81 -21.32
CA THR A 399 1.64 26.20 -21.05
C THR A 399 2.75 26.60 -22.01
N SER A 400 2.62 27.78 -22.60
CA SER A 400 3.69 28.42 -23.39
C SER A 400 4.79 29.05 -22.52
N THR A 401 4.70 28.88 -21.18
CA THR A 401 5.67 29.46 -20.24
C THR A 401 6.95 28.66 -20.17
N ARG A 402 8.07 29.30 -19.80
CA ARG A 402 9.39 28.67 -19.61
C ARG A 402 9.29 27.48 -18.66
N GLY A 403 10.03 26.40 -18.95
CA GLY A 403 10.14 25.20 -18.13
C GLY A 403 9.74 23.94 -18.90
N HIS A 404 9.07 23.00 -18.23
CA HIS A 404 8.64 21.75 -18.83
C HIS A 404 7.12 21.75 -19.13
N ASN A 405 6.70 20.84 -20.03
CA ASN A 405 5.30 20.71 -20.48
C ASN A 405 4.39 19.90 -19.54
N LEU A 406 4.92 19.25 -18.52
CA LEU A 406 4.17 18.45 -17.53
C LEU A 406 3.91 19.24 -16.23
N LYS A 407 3.51 20.52 -16.35
CA LYS A 407 3.18 21.32 -15.17
C LYS A 407 1.86 20.87 -14.57
N ILE A 408 1.84 20.70 -13.26
CA ILE A 408 0.67 20.28 -12.48
C ILE A 408 -0.10 21.53 -12.05
N PHE A 409 -1.42 21.46 -12.16
CA PHE A 409 -2.35 22.47 -11.70
C PHE A 409 -3.37 21.84 -10.76
N ALA A 410 -3.55 22.40 -9.60
CA ALA A 410 -4.55 21.99 -8.64
C ALA A 410 -5.60 23.08 -8.47
N LYS A 411 -6.87 22.69 -8.34
CA LYS A 411 -7.91 23.62 -7.92
C LYS A 411 -7.58 24.15 -6.52
N THR A 412 -7.78 25.44 -6.29
CA THR A 412 -7.63 26.03 -4.98
C THR A 412 -8.54 25.29 -3.99
N ALA A 413 -7.97 24.85 -2.87
CA ALA A 413 -8.74 24.22 -1.82
C ALA A 413 -9.64 25.29 -1.15
N LYS A 414 -10.91 24.96 -0.95
CA LYS A 414 -11.87 25.83 -0.25
C LYS A 414 -11.61 25.83 1.26
N LYS A 415 -11.06 24.71 1.77
CA LYS A 415 -10.76 24.48 3.19
C LYS A 415 -9.28 24.23 3.43
N MET A 416 -8.80 24.65 4.59
CA MET A 416 -7.38 24.49 4.95
C MET A 416 -6.94 23.03 5.15
N HIS A 417 -7.87 22.13 5.49
CA HIS A 417 -7.61 20.71 5.72
C HIS A 417 -8.83 19.88 5.33
N PRO A 418 -8.66 18.66 4.77
CA PRO A 418 -7.41 17.98 4.41
C PRO A 418 -6.90 18.29 2.99
N LYS A 419 -7.76 18.89 2.11
CA LYS A 419 -7.46 19.15 0.69
C LYS A 419 -6.20 19.98 0.49
N HIS A 420 -6.03 21.04 1.30
CA HIS A 420 -4.85 21.93 1.21
C HIS A 420 -3.52 21.18 1.42
N HIS A 421 -3.53 20.13 2.26
CA HIS A 421 -2.37 19.29 2.55
C HIS A 421 -2.34 17.98 1.75
N SER A 422 -3.23 17.82 0.76
CA SER A 422 -3.27 16.61 -0.09
C SER A 422 -1.98 16.46 -0.90
N PHE A 423 -1.74 15.26 -1.39
CA PHE A 423 -0.58 14.97 -2.23
C PHE A 423 -0.51 15.90 -3.44
N HIS A 424 -1.63 16.09 -4.14
CA HIS A 424 -1.71 16.93 -5.33
C HIS A 424 -1.27 18.39 -5.06
N GLN A 425 -1.77 19.00 -3.97
CA GLN A 425 -1.40 20.36 -3.58
C GLN A 425 0.08 20.47 -3.19
N ARG A 426 0.59 19.50 -2.42
CA ARG A 426 1.97 19.52 -1.91
C ARG A 426 3.02 19.35 -3.01
N VAL A 427 2.70 18.63 -4.09
CA VAL A 427 3.67 18.36 -5.16
C VAL A 427 3.70 19.43 -6.23
N MET A 428 2.66 20.23 -6.36
CA MET A 428 2.49 21.21 -7.45
C MET A 428 3.68 22.16 -7.58
N ASN A 429 3.97 22.94 -6.56
CA ASN A 429 5.05 23.94 -6.60
C ASN A 429 6.44 23.31 -6.76
N PRO A 430 6.83 22.29 -5.95
CA PRO A 430 8.13 21.64 -6.10
C PRO A 430 8.32 21.01 -7.48
N TRP A 431 7.29 20.35 -8.03
CA TRP A 431 7.35 19.74 -9.34
C TRP A 431 7.48 20.79 -10.45
N ASN A 432 6.65 21.84 -10.40
CA ASN A 432 6.61 22.88 -11.41
C ASN A 432 7.90 23.72 -11.44
N SER A 433 8.68 23.74 -10.36
CA SER A 433 9.99 24.42 -10.30
C SER A 433 11.13 23.61 -10.91
N LEU A 434 10.92 22.32 -11.22
CA LEU A 434 11.97 21.48 -11.80
C LEU A 434 12.26 21.88 -13.25
N PRO A 435 13.53 21.84 -13.69
CA PRO A 435 13.87 22.08 -15.08
C PRO A 435 13.44 20.91 -15.98
N ALA A 436 13.18 21.19 -17.25
CA ALA A 436 12.78 20.19 -18.25
C ALA A 436 13.77 19.02 -18.33
N SER A 437 15.06 19.29 -18.18
CA SER A 437 16.10 18.25 -18.17
C SER A 437 15.96 17.22 -17.04
N VAL A 438 15.31 17.58 -15.94
CA VAL A 438 15.00 16.66 -14.82
C VAL A 438 13.71 15.93 -15.13
N VAL A 439 12.63 16.66 -15.44
CA VAL A 439 11.28 16.09 -15.64
C VAL A 439 11.26 15.11 -16.81
N ASN A 440 11.89 15.43 -17.93
CA ASN A 440 11.95 14.61 -19.14
C ASN A 440 13.07 13.55 -19.10
N SER A 441 13.37 13.02 -17.93
CA SER A 441 14.36 11.93 -17.79
C SER A 441 13.84 10.64 -18.43
N PRO A 442 14.70 9.88 -19.15
CA PRO A 442 14.28 8.67 -19.88
C PRO A 442 13.99 7.47 -18.96
N SER A 443 14.47 7.49 -17.72
CA SER A 443 14.24 6.42 -16.77
C SER A 443 14.11 6.96 -15.34
N LEU A 444 13.50 6.15 -14.47
CA LEU A 444 13.34 6.50 -13.05
C LEU A 444 14.68 6.75 -12.35
N ASP A 445 15.73 5.98 -12.69
CA ASP A 445 17.04 6.15 -12.05
C ASP A 445 17.75 7.40 -12.57
N THR A 446 17.61 7.71 -13.86
CA THR A 446 18.08 8.98 -14.42
C THR A 446 17.37 10.16 -13.77
N PHE A 447 16.05 10.06 -13.55
CA PHE A 447 15.27 11.08 -12.85
C PHE A 447 15.80 11.32 -11.44
N LYS A 448 15.97 10.24 -10.65
CA LYS A 448 16.50 10.34 -9.28
C LYS A 448 17.87 11.03 -9.24
N ASN A 449 18.79 10.64 -10.13
CA ASN A 449 20.14 11.20 -10.20
C ASN A 449 20.13 12.69 -10.57
N ARG A 450 19.32 13.08 -11.56
CA ARG A 450 19.19 14.47 -11.99
C ARG A 450 18.52 15.33 -10.91
N LEU A 451 17.50 14.80 -10.24
CA LEU A 451 16.83 15.46 -9.12
C LEU A 451 17.80 15.70 -7.96
N ASP A 452 18.57 14.67 -7.57
CA ASP A 452 19.55 14.77 -6.49
C ASP A 452 20.65 15.78 -6.80
N LYS A 453 21.11 15.86 -8.06
CA LYS A 453 22.06 16.84 -8.53
C LYS A 453 21.47 18.27 -8.50
N HIS A 454 20.23 18.43 -8.98
CA HIS A 454 19.53 19.71 -9.00
C HIS A 454 19.30 20.25 -7.58
N TRP A 455 18.96 19.37 -6.63
CA TRP A 455 18.70 19.72 -5.24
C TRP A 455 19.91 19.54 -4.30
N ALA A 456 21.13 19.44 -4.84
CA ALA A 456 22.33 19.26 -4.02
C ALA A 456 22.54 20.39 -2.99
N GLY A 457 22.22 21.62 -3.38
CA GLY A 457 22.32 22.83 -2.54
C GLY A 457 21.07 23.22 -1.78
N LEU A 458 19.98 22.40 -1.83
CA LEU A 458 18.74 22.76 -1.16
C LEU A 458 18.93 22.79 0.37
N PRO A 459 18.64 23.91 1.08
CA PRO A 459 18.83 24.04 2.53
C PRO A 459 18.12 22.93 3.32
N LEU A 460 16.90 22.54 2.91
CA LEU A 460 16.10 21.49 3.51
C LEU A 460 16.84 20.14 3.58
N LYS A 461 17.86 19.93 2.75
CA LYS A 461 18.64 18.68 2.74
C LYS A 461 19.26 18.38 4.10
N PHE A 462 19.77 19.40 4.79
CA PHE A 462 20.44 19.24 6.08
C PHE A 462 19.86 20.11 7.21
N ASP A 463 18.96 21.04 6.89
CA ASP A 463 18.21 21.84 7.87
C ASP A 463 16.71 21.59 7.75
N HIS A 464 16.15 20.83 8.69
CA HIS A 464 14.71 20.51 8.71
C HIS A 464 13.81 21.71 9.04
N ASN A 465 14.37 22.86 9.46
CA ASN A 465 13.66 24.12 9.70
C ASN A 465 13.66 25.04 8.46
N ALA A 466 14.39 24.69 7.40
CA ALA A 466 14.35 25.43 6.15
C ALA A 466 12.91 25.45 5.61
N ARG A 467 12.48 26.64 5.14
CA ARG A 467 11.08 26.89 4.76
C ARG A 467 10.80 26.61 3.29
N ASP A 468 11.82 26.36 2.48
CA ASP A 468 11.67 26.06 1.08
C ASP A 468 10.87 24.77 0.90
N PHE A 469 9.71 24.87 0.26
CA PHE A 469 8.76 23.76 0.04
C PHE A 469 8.23 23.08 1.32
N ASP A 470 8.25 23.75 2.49
CA ASP A 470 7.69 23.19 3.72
C ASP A 470 6.14 23.12 3.63
N PRO A 471 5.52 21.93 3.72
CA PRO A 471 4.06 21.80 3.70
C PRO A 471 3.35 22.59 4.80
N CYS A 472 4.02 22.80 5.94
CA CYS A 472 3.49 23.61 7.05
C CYS A 472 3.39 25.09 6.72
N TYR A 473 4.08 25.58 5.68
CA TYR A 473 4.14 27.00 5.30
C TYR A 473 3.50 27.32 3.96
N ILE A 474 3.13 26.32 3.16
CA ILE A 474 2.46 26.56 1.87
C ILE A 474 1.20 27.40 2.04
N GLY A 475 0.46 27.26 3.16
CA GLY A 475 -0.72 28.04 3.47
C GLY A 475 -0.47 29.50 3.85
N LEU A 476 0.69 29.84 4.42
CA LEU A 476 0.98 31.21 4.86
C LEU A 476 1.35 32.15 3.71
N HIS A 477 1.87 31.63 2.60
CA HIS A 477 2.15 32.44 1.41
C HIS A 477 0.87 32.88 0.69
N TYR A 478 -0.20 32.08 0.72
CA TYR A 478 -1.50 32.46 0.16
C TYR A 478 -2.21 33.53 1.00
N LEU A 479 -2.09 33.46 2.33
CA LEU A 479 -2.70 34.45 3.20
C LEU A 479 -2.05 35.83 3.09
N LYS A 480 -0.76 35.96 2.78
CA LYS A 480 -0.09 37.24 2.55
C LYS A 480 -0.52 37.95 1.25
N ASN A 481 -1.00 37.21 0.25
CA ASN A 481 -1.45 37.78 -1.03
C ASN A 481 -2.94 38.18 -1.02
N TYR A 482 -3.70 37.89 0.05
CA TYR A 482 -5.11 38.28 0.22
C TYR A 482 -5.31 39.31 1.35
N LEU A 483 -4.24 39.80 1.99
CA LEU A 483 -4.26 40.82 3.03
C LEU A 483 -3.57 42.11 2.57
N ILE A 484 -3.46 42.36 1.27
CA ILE A 484 -3.11 43.65 0.67
C ILE A 484 -4.24 44.07 -0.27
#